data_157b9bc786b8819a91b5552a74082a19
#
_entry.id   157b9bc786b8819a91b5552a74082a19
#
_cell.length_a   1.000
_cell.length_b   1.000
_cell.length_c   1.000
_cell.angle_alpha   90.00
_cell.angle_beta   90.00
_cell.angle_gamma   90.00
#
_symmetry.space_group_name_H-M   'P 1'
#
loop_
_entity.id
_entity.type
_entity.pdbx_description
1 polymer ?
#
loop_
_entity_poly.entity_id
_entity_poly.type
_entity_poly.pdbx_seq_one_letter_code
_entity_poly.pdbx_strand_id
1 'polypeptide(L)'
;GINSYIGISLIDVDIIILDIDLHDEAASGFDSIRELEDAYEPLPETFTVSTPRNGLHKYYRLPGMSMNKDFIGFRPGLDILSTKIYAPPSMVKDAGGEVIGSYKVKSGKITELANLPNFFIELMVQHDKQKQQSDEGFTVNYSTRYGDGKGKTIQLLEEIVQGVEIGGRN
;
A
#
# COMPACT_ATOMS: atom_id res chain seq x y z
N GLY A 1 -5.80 -22.63 22.21
CA GLY A 1 -6.13 -21.23 21.94
C GLY A 1 -6.36 -21.03 20.45
N ILE A 2 -7.48 -20.47 20.07
CA ILE A 2 -7.82 -20.21 18.66
C ILE A 2 -6.90 -19.08 18.18
N ASN A 3 -6.01 -19.38 17.23
CA ASN A 3 -5.27 -18.37 16.50
C ASN A 3 -6.26 -17.70 15.54
N SER A 4 -6.85 -16.59 15.93
CA SER A 4 -7.77 -15.86 15.06
C SER A 4 -7.00 -14.80 14.29
N TYR A 5 -6.65 -15.11 13.06
CA TYR A 5 -6.16 -14.14 12.10
C TYR A 5 -7.34 -13.63 11.27
N ILE A 6 -7.49 -12.32 11.19
CA ILE A 6 -8.43 -11.69 10.26
C ILE A 6 -7.64 -11.25 9.05
N GLY A 7 -7.76 -12.01 7.95
CA GLY A 7 -7.22 -11.63 6.66
C GLY A 7 -8.25 -10.82 5.88
N ILE A 8 -7.83 -9.70 5.29
CA ILE A 8 -8.66 -8.87 4.41
C ILE A 8 -8.05 -8.93 3.01
N SER A 9 -8.88 -9.25 2.01
CA SER A 9 -8.52 -9.09 0.60
C SER A 9 -8.69 -7.64 0.18
N LEU A 10 -7.68 -7.11 -0.49
CA LEU A 10 -7.70 -5.77 -1.09
C LEU A 10 -7.87 -5.82 -2.61
N ILE A 11 -8.07 -7.03 -3.17
CA ILE A 11 -8.26 -7.22 -4.61
C ILE A 11 -9.54 -6.49 -5.06
N ASP A 12 -9.43 -5.73 -6.15
CA ASP A 12 -10.51 -4.95 -6.77
C ASP A 12 -11.11 -3.85 -5.87
N VAL A 13 -10.38 -3.43 -4.83
CA VAL A 13 -10.74 -2.25 -4.04
C VAL A 13 -9.75 -1.10 -4.27
N ASP A 14 -10.21 0.12 -4.05
CA ASP A 14 -9.42 1.35 -4.20
C ASP A 14 -8.63 1.71 -2.93
N ILE A 15 -8.11 0.70 -2.25
CA ILE A 15 -7.34 0.86 -1.00
C ILE A 15 -5.96 0.27 -1.19
N ILE A 16 -4.97 1.01 -0.72
CA ILE A 16 -3.57 0.60 -0.68
C ILE A 16 -3.02 0.82 0.72
N ILE A 17 -2.09 -0.01 1.13
CA ILE A 17 -1.47 0.05 2.45
C ILE A 17 0.02 0.33 2.28
N LEU A 18 0.53 1.33 2.98
CA LEU A 18 1.95 1.47 3.22
C LEU A 18 2.29 0.65 4.46
N ASP A 19 3.03 -0.42 4.26
CA ASP A 19 3.55 -1.27 5.33
C ASP A 19 4.96 -0.80 5.70
N ILE A 20 5.05 -0.12 6.84
CA ILE A 20 6.24 0.54 7.33
C ILE A 20 6.81 -0.33 8.44
N ASP A 21 7.86 -1.07 8.10
CA ASP A 21 8.50 -1.99 9.02
C ASP A 21 9.66 -1.35 9.80
N LEU A 22 9.78 -1.78 11.03
CA LEU A 22 10.95 -1.51 11.86
C LEU A 22 11.84 -2.78 11.85
N HIS A 23 12.44 -3.08 10.69
CA HIS A 23 13.48 -4.08 10.61
C HIS A 23 14.80 -3.41 11.00
N ASP A 24 15.76 -4.04 11.51
CA ASP A 24 17.09 -3.62 11.92
C ASP A 24 17.44 -2.11 11.87
N GLU A 25 18.34 -1.66 12.73
CA GLU A 25 18.81 -0.26 12.83
C GLU A 25 19.34 0.33 11.50
N ALA A 26 19.62 -0.52 10.50
CA ALA A 26 20.19 -0.12 9.20
C ALA A 26 19.15 0.09 8.07
N ALA A 27 17.87 -0.25 8.26
CA ALA A 27 16.88 -0.20 7.17
C ALA A 27 15.45 -0.02 7.71
N SER A 28 15.20 1.13 8.34
CA SER A 28 13.88 1.46 8.90
C SER A 28 12.96 2.02 7.81
N GLY A 29 11.76 1.46 7.68
CA GLY A 29 10.71 2.03 6.82
C GLY A 29 10.30 3.44 7.25
N PHE A 30 10.50 3.80 8.51
CA PHE A 30 10.29 5.17 9.01
C PHE A 30 11.29 6.16 8.42
N ASP A 31 12.55 5.74 8.20
CA ASP A 31 13.54 6.58 7.54
C ASP A 31 13.20 6.74 6.06
N SER A 32 12.79 5.65 5.40
CA SER A 32 12.32 5.70 4.01
C SER A 32 11.12 6.64 3.83
N ILE A 33 10.16 6.63 4.74
CA ILE A 33 9.03 7.59 4.70
C ILE A 33 9.51 9.02 4.92
N ARG A 34 10.38 9.27 5.91
CA ARG A 34 10.92 10.60 6.17
C ARG A 34 11.67 11.16 4.96
N GLU A 35 12.52 10.36 4.33
CA GLU A 35 13.23 10.75 3.10
C GLU A 35 12.28 11.11 1.96
N LEU A 36 11.17 10.37 1.80
CA LEU A 36 10.16 10.67 0.81
C LEU A 36 9.38 11.96 1.14
N GLU A 37 9.02 12.15 2.40
CA GLU A 37 8.34 13.37 2.86
C GLU A 37 9.24 14.62 2.72
N ASP A 38 10.53 14.49 3.02
CA ASP A 38 11.52 15.57 2.86
C ASP A 38 11.77 15.90 1.38
N ALA A 39 11.73 14.90 0.49
CA ALA A 39 11.97 15.08 -0.94
C ALA A 39 10.76 15.63 -1.70
N TYR A 40 9.56 15.37 -1.24
CA TYR A 40 8.30 15.70 -1.95
C TYR A 40 7.37 16.53 -1.06
N GLU A 41 6.53 15.89 -0.26
CA GLU A 41 5.56 16.51 0.63
C GLU A 41 5.18 15.56 1.77
N PRO A 42 4.73 16.07 2.93
CA PRO A 42 4.27 15.23 4.03
C PRO A 42 3.09 14.35 3.62
N LEU A 43 3.11 13.09 4.05
CA LEU A 43 1.99 12.19 3.87
C LEU A 43 0.80 12.64 4.70
N PRO A 44 -0.41 12.72 4.13
CA PRO A 44 -1.60 13.10 4.88
C PRO A 44 -1.91 12.08 5.97
N GLU A 45 -2.43 12.58 7.09
CA GLU A 45 -2.92 11.71 8.16
C GLU A 45 -4.08 10.84 7.66
N THR A 46 -4.04 9.55 8.03
CA THR A 46 -5.02 8.57 7.59
C THR A 46 -5.20 7.48 8.65
N PHE A 47 -6.14 6.57 8.41
CA PHE A 47 -6.32 5.41 9.28
C PHE A 47 -5.02 4.60 9.37
N THR A 48 -4.53 4.42 10.59
CA THR A 48 -3.25 3.80 10.87
C THR A 48 -3.40 2.69 11.90
N VAL A 49 -2.78 1.56 11.62
CA VAL A 49 -2.75 0.37 12.46
C VAL A 49 -1.29 0.10 12.85
N SER A 50 -1.03 -0.16 14.13
CA SER A 50 0.28 -0.69 14.56
C SER A 50 0.36 -2.18 14.30
N THR A 51 1.51 -2.64 13.77
CA THR A 51 1.77 -4.05 13.51
C THR A 51 2.37 -4.75 14.75
N PRO A 52 2.35 -6.08 14.81
CA PRO A 52 2.87 -6.85 15.95
C PRO A 52 4.35 -6.61 16.26
N ARG A 53 5.13 -6.12 15.30
CA ARG A 53 6.57 -5.85 15.42
C ARG A 53 6.91 -4.36 15.45
N ASN A 54 5.99 -3.54 15.96
CA ASN A 54 6.13 -2.09 16.11
C ASN A 54 6.23 -1.30 14.77
N GLY A 55 5.88 -1.92 13.64
CA GLY A 55 5.67 -1.23 12.37
C GLY A 55 4.29 -0.57 12.30
N LEU A 56 3.98 0.00 11.14
CA LEU A 56 2.70 0.66 10.86
C LEU A 56 2.14 0.21 9.52
N HIS A 57 0.84 -0.03 9.47
CA HIS A 57 0.05 -0.02 8.24
C HIS A 57 -0.68 1.32 8.13
N LYS A 58 -0.35 2.14 7.15
CA LYS A 58 -1.09 3.37 6.82
C LYS A 58 -1.97 3.10 5.60
N TYR A 59 -3.27 3.34 5.73
CA TYR A 59 -4.28 3.01 4.73
C TYR A 59 -4.64 4.23 3.90
N TYR A 60 -4.47 4.14 2.58
CA TYR A 60 -4.79 5.22 1.65
C TYR A 60 -5.78 4.78 0.58
N ARG A 61 -6.50 5.74 0.00
CA ARG A 61 -7.29 5.52 -1.20
C ARG A 61 -6.48 5.74 -2.46
N LEU A 62 -6.81 4.97 -3.49
CA LEU A 62 -6.45 5.21 -4.89
C LEU A 62 -7.73 5.52 -5.66
N PRO A 63 -8.18 6.78 -5.73
CA PRO A 63 -9.48 7.12 -6.32
C PRO A 63 -9.60 6.65 -7.77
N GLY A 64 -10.64 5.87 -8.06
CA GLY A 64 -10.92 5.38 -9.41
C GLY A 64 -10.02 4.24 -9.89
N MET A 65 -9.17 3.68 -9.01
CA MET A 65 -8.25 2.60 -9.34
C MET A 65 -8.29 1.49 -8.31
N SER A 66 -7.99 0.28 -8.75
CA SER A 66 -7.62 -0.83 -7.88
C SER A 66 -6.31 -1.44 -8.36
N MET A 67 -5.53 -1.96 -7.42
CA MET A 67 -4.28 -2.65 -7.71
C MET A 67 -4.37 -4.08 -7.19
N ASN A 68 -3.82 -5.02 -7.95
CA ASN A 68 -3.82 -6.45 -7.61
C ASN A 68 -2.39 -6.99 -7.51
N LYS A 69 -1.45 -6.13 -7.10
CA LYS A 69 -0.04 -6.46 -6.96
C LYS A 69 0.59 -5.69 -5.80
N ASP A 70 1.33 -6.41 -4.97
CA ASP A 70 2.14 -5.82 -3.92
C ASP A 70 3.52 -5.37 -4.47
N PHE A 71 4.06 -4.28 -3.92
CA PHE A 71 5.43 -3.83 -4.18
C PHE A 71 6.27 -4.11 -2.94
N ILE A 72 6.83 -5.31 -2.91
CA ILE A 72 7.71 -5.72 -1.82
C ILE A 72 9.10 -5.14 -2.06
N GLY A 73 9.70 -4.55 -1.00
CA GLY A 73 10.98 -3.86 -1.08
C GLY A 73 10.92 -2.57 -1.92
N PHE A 74 9.78 -1.87 -1.89
CA PHE A 74 9.62 -0.59 -2.59
C PHE A 74 10.69 0.43 -2.17
N ARG A 75 10.99 0.48 -0.87
CA ARG A 75 12.16 1.13 -0.27
C ARG A 75 12.62 0.28 0.92
N PRO A 76 13.80 0.51 1.50
CA PRO A 76 14.22 -0.19 2.71
C PRO A 76 13.16 -0.10 3.81
N GLY A 77 12.67 -1.25 4.27
CA GLY A 77 11.64 -1.36 5.30
C GLY A 77 10.26 -0.81 4.93
N LEU A 78 9.99 -0.53 3.65
CA LEU A 78 8.72 -0.01 3.15
C LEU A 78 8.20 -0.88 2.01
N ASP A 79 7.07 -1.54 2.27
CA ASP A 79 6.30 -2.29 1.29
C ASP A 79 4.99 -1.57 0.96
N ILE A 80 4.46 -1.84 -0.24
CA ILE A 80 3.14 -1.35 -0.65
C ILE A 80 2.26 -2.56 -0.91
N LEU A 81 1.18 -2.70 -0.10
CA LEU A 81 0.30 -3.85 -0.15
C LEU A 81 -1.05 -3.48 -0.78
N SER A 82 -1.49 -4.25 -1.74
CA SER A 82 -2.76 -4.10 -2.45
C SER A 82 -3.50 -5.41 -2.70
N THR A 83 -3.00 -6.53 -2.17
CA THR A 83 -3.64 -7.83 -2.38
C THR A 83 -4.27 -8.38 -1.11
N LYS A 84 -3.53 -8.45 -0.03
CA LYS A 84 -4.00 -9.02 1.24
C LYS A 84 -3.25 -8.44 2.43
N ILE A 85 -3.97 -8.22 3.52
CA ILE A 85 -3.39 -7.79 4.81
C ILE A 85 -4.00 -8.59 5.96
N TYR A 86 -3.32 -8.54 7.10
CA TYR A 86 -3.92 -8.88 8.38
C TYR A 86 -4.44 -7.62 9.08
N ALA A 87 -5.63 -7.73 9.69
CA ALA A 87 -6.32 -6.62 10.33
C ALA A 87 -6.46 -6.81 11.83
N PRO A 88 -6.65 -5.74 12.61
CA PRO A 88 -7.01 -5.83 14.02
C PRO A 88 -8.28 -6.67 14.22
N PRO A 89 -8.36 -7.46 15.29
CA PRO A 89 -7.42 -7.64 16.39
C PRO A 89 -6.50 -8.87 16.22
N SER A 90 -6.06 -9.21 15.02
CA SER A 90 -5.18 -10.34 14.76
C SER A 90 -3.96 -10.35 15.67
N MET A 91 -3.60 -11.51 16.20
CA MET A 91 -2.42 -11.72 17.04
C MET A 91 -1.42 -12.61 16.31
N VAL A 92 -0.15 -12.29 16.43
CA VAL A 92 0.95 -13.12 15.91
C VAL A 92 1.62 -13.85 17.07
N LYS A 93 1.88 -15.13 16.87
CA LYS A 93 2.59 -15.99 17.80
C LYS A 93 3.89 -16.48 17.20
N ASP A 94 4.88 -16.72 18.02
CA ASP A 94 6.10 -17.39 17.63
C ASP A 94 5.90 -18.92 17.43
N ALA A 95 6.98 -19.61 17.09
CA ALA A 95 6.96 -21.06 16.89
C ALA A 95 6.64 -21.83 18.21
N GLY A 96 6.87 -21.23 19.36
CA GLY A 96 6.53 -21.78 20.67
C GLY A 96 5.07 -21.56 21.07
N GLY A 97 4.34 -20.74 20.31
CA GLY A 97 2.94 -20.38 20.59
C GLY A 97 2.77 -19.16 21.49
N GLU A 98 3.85 -18.51 21.88
CA GLU A 98 3.84 -17.26 22.65
C GLU A 98 3.42 -16.08 21.77
N VAL A 99 2.58 -15.18 22.31
CA VAL A 99 2.13 -13.99 21.60
C VAL A 99 3.26 -12.97 21.53
N ILE A 100 3.75 -12.69 20.32
CA ILE A 100 4.79 -11.69 20.07
C ILE A 100 4.21 -10.30 19.82
N GLY A 101 2.92 -10.21 19.49
CA GLY A 101 2.24 -8.94 19.28
C GLY A 101 0.89 -9.08 18.61
N SER A 102 0.23 -7.95 18.40
CA SER A 102 -1.08 -7.89 17.74
C SER A 102 -1.21 -6.63 16.89
N TYR A 103 -2.06 -6.71 15.86
CA TYR A 103 -2.50 -5.55 15.10
C TYR A 103 -3.49 -4.74 15.93
N LYS A 104 -3.25 -3.42 16.05
CA LYS A 104 -4.10 -2.52 16.83
C LYS A 104 -4.34 -1.22 16.07
N VAL A 105 -5.57 -0.72 16.12
CA VAL A 105 -5.85 0.64 15.60
C VAL A 105 -5.04 1.64 16.43
N LYS A 106 -4.23 2.46 15.75
CA LYS A 106 -3.40 3.50 16.33
C LYS A 106 -4.07 4.87 16.22
N SER A 107 -4.58 5.21 15.04
CA SER A 107 -5.22 6.51 14.80
C SER A 107 -6.16 6.48 13.59
N GLY A 108 -7.02 7.49 13.49
CA GLY A 108 -7.93 7.68 12.36
C GLY A 108 -9.13 6.73 12.37
N LYS A 109 -9.94 6.85 11.32
CA LYS A 109 -11.12 6.00 11.08
C LYS A 109 -11.05 5.39 9.70
N ILE A 110 -11.42 4.13 9.56
CA ILE A 110 -11.43 3.41 8.28
C ILE A 110 -12.41 4.02 7.26
N THR A 111 -13.38 4.78 7.73
CA THR A 111 -14.34 5.51 6.88
C THR A 111 -13.80 6.83 6.34
N GLU A 112 -12.65 7.30 6.84
CA GLU A 112 -12.06 8.62 6.56
C GLU A 112 -10.62 8.45 6.03
N LEU A 113 -10.44 7.63 4.98
CA LEU A 113 -9.12 7.42 4.38
C LEU A 113 -8.71 8.61 3.54
N ALA A 114 -7.49 9.09 3.73
CA ALA A 114 -6.87 10.06 2.85
C ALA A 114 -6.54 9.43 1.48
N ASN A 115 -6.47 10.25 0.45
CA ASN A 115 -5.95 9.82 -0.84
C ASN A 115 -4.42 9.68 -0.78
N LEU A 116 -3.88 8.68 -1.48
CA LEU A 116 -2.44 8.56 -1.67
C LEU A 116 -1.96 9.76 -2.51
N PRO A 117 -0.91 10.49 -2.07
CA PRO A 117 -0.38 11.62 -2.83
C PRO A 117 0.13 11.21 -4.22
N ASN A 118 0.00 12.11 -5.20
CA ASN A 118 0.38 11.85 -6.59
C ASN A 118 1.85 11.45 -6.75
N PHE A 119 2.76 12.10 -6.01
CA PHE A 119 4.18 11.74 -6.09
C PHE A 119 4.43 10.27 -5.78
N PHE A 120 3.65 9.70 -4.84
CA PHE A 120 3.79 8.29 -4.48
C PHE A 120 3.35 7.39 -5.64
N ILE A 121 2.27 7.75 -6.33
CA ILE A 121 1.79 7.04 -7.52
C ILE A 121 2.86 7.10 -8.63
N GLU A 122 3.48 8.26 -8.85
CA GLU A 122 4.60 8.42 -9.80
C GLU A 122 5.77 7.49 -9.51
N LEU A 123 6.17 7.43 -8.24
CA LEU A 123 7.26 6.54 -7.80
C LEU A 123 6.91 5.07 -7.99
N MET A 124 5.65 4.68 -7.77
CA MET A 124 5.18 3.31 -8.03
C MET A 124 5.26 2.97 -9.52
N VAL A 125 4.85 3.88 -10.40
CA VAL A 125 4.97 3.73 -11.85
C VAL A 125 6.44 3.55 -12.26
N GLN A 126 7.32 4.40 -11.75
CA GLN A 126 8.75 4.31 -12.04
C GLN A 126 9.37 2.99 -11.57
N HIS A 127 9.04 2.58 -10.35
CA HIS A 127 9.52 1.31 -9.80
C HIS A 127 9.07 0.11 -10.64
N ASP A 128 7.82 0.12 -11.10
CA ASP A 128 7.30 -0.97 -11.92
C ASP A 128 7.96 -1.02 -13.31
N LYS A 129 8.18 0.13 -13.94
CA LYS A 129 8.92 0.22 -15.21
C LYS A 129 10.36 -0.31 -15.09
N GLN A 130 11.06 0.01 -14.01
CA GLN A 130 12.41 -0.47 -13.78
C GLN A 130 12.44 -2.00 -13.61
N LYS A 131 11.49 -2.57 -12.87
CA LYS A 131 11.37 -4.04 -12.74
C LYS A 131 11.04 -4.72 -14.07
N GLN A 132 10.19 -4.14 -14.90
CA GLN A 132 9.86 -4.69 -16.22
C GLN A 132 11.05 -4.71 -17.18
N GLN A 133 11.99 -3.77 -17.04
CA GLN A 133 13.23 -3.74 -17.83
C GLN A 133 14.26 -4.77 -17.33
N SER A 134 14.19 -5.17 -16.07
CA SER A 134 15.10 -6.16 -15.48
C SER A 134 14.59 -7.61 -15.60
N ASP A 135 13.27 -7.80 -15.64
CA ASP A 135 12.61 -9.11 -15.76
C ASP A 135 11.81 -9.15 -17.08
N GLU A 136 12.36 -9.77 -18.13
CA GLU A 136 11.63 -9.99 -19.38
C GLU A 136 10.35 -10.80 -19.08
N GLY A 137 9.21 -10.11 -19.06
CA GLY A 137 7.91 -10.75 -19.21
C GLY A 137 6.85 -10.57 -18.13
N PHE A 138 6.98 -9.66 -17.16
CA PHE A 138 5.93 -9.44 -16.19
C PHE A 138 5.09 -8.20 -16.52
N THR A 139 3.83 -8.40 -16.88
CA THR A 139 2.86 -7.31 -17.13
C THR A 139 2.02 -7.08 -15.89
N VAL A 140 2.05 -5.87 -15.35
CA VAL A 140 1.13 -5.44 -14.29
C VAL A 140 -0.15 -4.93 -14.93
N ASN A 141 -1.26 -5.57 -14.61
CA ASN A 141 -2.57 -5.11 -15.03
C ASN A 141 -3.20 -4.26 -13.91
N TYR A 142 -3.45 -2.99 -14.22
CA TYR A 142 -4.24 -2.11 -13.37
C TYR A 142 -5.67 -2.12 -13.89
N SER A 143 -6.64 -2.43 -13.03
CA SER A 143 -8.05 -2.36 -13.39
C SER A 143 -8.67 -1.09 -12.83
N THR A 144 -9.55 -0.46 -13.60
CA THR A 144 -10.37 0.66 -13.12
C THR A 144 -11.78 0.16 -12.79
N ARG A 145 -12.42 0.79 -11.83
CA ARG A 145 -13.82 0.49 -11.45
C ARG A 145 -14.82 0.68 -12.58
N TYR A 146 -14.45 1.41 -13.61
CA TYR A 146 -15.27 1.71 -14.78
C TYR A 146 -14.61 1.14 -16.03
N GLY A 147 -14.93 -0.08 -16.37
CA GLY A 147 -14.46 -0.71 -17.60
C GLY A 147 -14.76 -2.20 -17.59
N ASP A 148 -15.02 -2.72 -18.72
CA ASP A 148 -15.38 -4.08 -19.13
C ASP A 148 -14.38 -5.19 -18.75
N GLY A 149 -13.76 -5.10 -17.57
CA GLY A 149 -12.87 -6.13 -17.03
C GLY A 149 -11.50 -6.24 -17.72
N LYS A 150 -11.18 -5.35 -18.68
CA LYS A 150 -9.85 -5.29 -19.29
C LYS A 150 -8.97 -4.35 -18.47
N GLY A 151 -7.93 -4.90 -17.86
CA GLY A 151 -6.94 -4.13 -17.12
C GLY A 151 -6.37 -2.99 -17.96
N LYS A 152 -6.38 -1.79 -17.40
CA LYS A 152 -5.68 -0.64 -18.01
C LYS A 152 -4.23 -0.67 -17.54
N THR A 153 -3.35 -0.26 -18.40
CA THR A 153 -1.91 -0.28 -18.23
C THR A 153 -1.41 0.89 -17.38
N ILE A 154 -0.13 0.90 -17.09
CA ILE A 154 0.66 2.02 -16.56
C ILE A 154 0.28 3.39 -17.14
N GLN A 155 -0.12 3.44 -18.42
CA GLN A 155 -0.56 4.67 -19.07
C GLN A 155 -1.66 5.40 -18.31
N LEU A 156 -2.57 4.68 -17.66
CA LEU A 156 -3.64 5.29 -16.86
C LEU A 156 -3.09 5.95 -15.59
N LEU A 157 -2.09 5.35 -14.95
CA LEU A 157 -1.42 5.96 -13.80
C LEU A 157 -0.71 7.25 -14.21
N GLU A 158 -0.06 7.25 -15.37
CA GLU A 158 0.58 8.43 -15.93
C GLU A 158 -0.42 9.55 -16.24
N GLU A 159 -1.60 9.20 -16.77
CA GLU A 159 -2.69 10.16 -17.01
C GLU A 159 -3.22 10.79 -15.73
N ILE A 160 -3.40 10.00 -14.66
CA ILE A 160 -3.83 10.49 -13.34
C ILE A 160 -2.79 11.44 -12.75
N VAL A 161 -1.52 11.06 -12.81
CA VAL A 161 -0.40 11.85 -12.30
C VAL A 161 -0.29 13.19 -13.04
N GLN A 162 -0.59 13.23 -14.35
CA GLN A 162 -0.59 14.47 -15.15
C GLN A 162 -1.83 15.35 -14.91
N GLY A 163 -2.73 14.98 -13.99
CA GLY A 163 -3.91 15.77 -13.66
C GLY A 163 -5.01 15.72 -14.72
N VAL A 164 -4.99 14.72 -15.60
CA VAL A 164 -6.08 14.49 -16.54
C VAL A 164 -7.29 13.97 -15.78
N GLU A 165 -8.37 14.74 -15.72
CA GLU A 165 -9.63 14.30 -15.13
C GLU A 165 -10.14 13.06 -15.87
N ILE A 166 -10.12 11.91 -15.18
CA ILE A 166 -10.72 10.70 -15.71
C ILE A 166 -12.22 10.79 -15.52
N GLY A 167 -12.89 11.26 -16.58
CA GLY A 167 -14.30 11.02 -16.80
C GLY A 167 -15.28 11.80 -15.95
N GLY A 168 -15.32 13.09 -16.11
CA GLY A 168 -16.56 13.81 -16.00
C GLY A 168 -17.46 13.45 -17.20
N ARG A 169 -18.40 12.57 -17.01
CA ARG A 169 -19.58 12.52 -17.90
C ARG A 169 -20.81 12.97 -17.12
N ASN A 170 -21.35 14.05 -17.63
CA ASN A 170 -22.72 14.52 -17.37
C ASN A 170 -23.74 13.39 -17.43
#